data_4a302d172441aac87b2d3d04a81e7358
#
_entry.id   4a302d172441aac87b2d3d04a81e7358
#
_cell.length_a   1.000
_cell.length_b   1.000
_cell.length_c   1.000
_cell.angle_alpha   90.00
_cell.angle_beta   90.00
_cell.angle_gamma   90.00
#
_symmetry.space_group_name_H-M   'P 1'
#
loop_
_entity.id
_entity.type
_entity.pdbx_description
1 polymer ?
#
loop_
_entity_poly.entity_id
_entity_poly.type
_entity_poly.pdbx_seq_one_letter_code
_entity_poly.pdbx_strand_id
1 'polypeptide(L)'
;MRLADTRPPFAGLANLSEAALAALPTPCYLLDEARLRRNGEILLGVQQRTGCKILLAQKAFSNYDLYPVLAPYLAGTEASGLYESRLGREELPEKENHVFCAAYRADQFEELLQYADHIVFNSPHQLAKFGPAAKAAGKSVGLRVNPEYSTQEGHEIYDPCAPGSRLGTTRAQWDAAAAQHPDLPDLLDGLHFHTLCEQDSDALATTLPALEAKFGDLLPRMKWLNFGGGHHITRPDYDLATLEKCITGTQEKYGVQVYLEPGEAWALNAGYLVTTVLDTLQNGETHLAILDMSAACHTPDVIEMPYRPPLLDAGEPGEKPCTFRLGGPTCLAGDVVGDYSFAAPLTEGDRLIFGDMAIYSTCKNNTFNGMPLPDIWVLHENGTTQPLARFGYHDFKYRLGSPR
;
A
#
# COMPACT_ATOMS: atom_id res chain seq x y z
N MET A 1 -14.24 5.88 -26.60
CA MET A 1 -13.40 5.13 -25.62
C MET A 1 -13.92 3.71 -25.51
N ARG A 2 -13.06 2.69 -25.58
CA ARG A 2 -13.51 1.30 -25.48
C ARG A 2 -13.40 0.86 -24.02
N LEU A 3 -14.50 0.85 -23.29
CA LEU A 3 -14.56 0.32 -21.92
C LEU A 3 -14.40 -1.21 -21.84
N ALA A 4 -14.35 -1.90 -22.99
CA ALA A 4 -14.19 -3.35 -23.07
C ALA A 4 -12.72 -3.82 -23.14
N ASP A 5 -11.79 -3.07 -22.52
CA ASP A 5 -10.41 -3.50 -22.39
C ASP A 5 -10.33 -4.61 -21.34
N THR A 6 -9.83 -5.78 -21.73
CA THR A 6 -9.71 -6.96 -20.85
C THR A 6 -8.37 -7.05 -20.13
N ARG A 7 -7.45 -6.12 -20.37
CA ARG A 7 -6.17 -6.07 -19.65
C ARG A 7 -6.42 -5.91 -18.14
N PRO A 8 -5.63 -6.51 -17.26
CA PRO A 8 -5.87 -6.51 -15.83
C PRO A 8 -6.16 -5.14 -15.22
N PRO A 9 -5.47 -4.03 -15.57
CA PRO A 9 -5.76 -2.74 -14.97
C PRO A 9 -7.13 -2.15 -15.33
N PHE A 10 -7.80 -2.64 -16.41
CA PHE A 10 -9.04 -2.05 -16.92
C PHE A 10 -10.22 -3.02 -16.99
N ALA A 11 -10.02 -4.29 -16.70
CA ALA A 11 -11.05 -5.32 -16.88
C ALA A 11 -12.36 -5.03 -16.12
N GLY A 12 -12.31 -4.34 -14.98
CA GLY A 12 -13.50 -3.97 -14.22
C GLY A 12 -14.37 -2.91 -14.89
N LEU A 13 -13.79 -2.09 -15.77
CA LEU A 13 -14.54 -1.07 -16.53
C LEU A 13 -15.54 -1.66 -17.53
N ALA A 14 -15.44 -2.95 -17.85
CA ALA A 14 -16.40 -3.62 -18.73
C ALA A 14 -17.85 -3.56 -18.20
N ASN A 15 -18.02 -3.40 -16.88
CA ASN A 15 -19.33 -3.26 -16.25
C ASN A 15 -19.83 -1.81 -16.19
N LEU A 16 -18.97 -0.82 -16.46
CA LEU A 16 -19.30 0.60 -16.42
C LEU A 16 -19.90 1.04 -17.77
N SER A 17 -21.11 1.61 -17.76
CA SER A 17 -21.68 2.19 -18.97
C SER A 17 -21.02 3.55 -19.31
N GLU A 18 -21.00 3.91 -20.60
CA GLU A 18 -20.51 5.24 -21.03
C GLU A 18 -21.28 6.39 -20.37
N ALA A 19 -22.59 6.21 -20.15
CA ALA A 19 -23.41 7.21 -19.47
C ALA A 19 -23.03 7.35 -17.99
N ALA A 20 -22.73 6.26 -17.28
CA ALA A 20 -22.25 6.29 -15.90
C ALA A 20 -20.88 6.94 -15.81
N LEU A 21 -19.97 6.61 -16.72
CA LEU A 21 -18.66 7.25 -16.80
C LEU A 21 -18.77 8.77 -17.07
N ALA A 22 -19.65 9.16 -17.99
CA ALA A 22 -19.85 10.58 -18.31
C ALA A 22 -20.44 11.38 -17.14
N ALA A 23 -21.17 10.72 -16.24
CA ALA A 23 -21.78 11.34 -15.05
C ALA A 23 -20.80 11.52 -13.88
N LEU A 24 -19.62 10.85 -13.89
CA LEU A 24 -18.61 11.03 -12.85
C LEU A 24 -18.04 12.45 -12.90
N PRO A 25 -17.79 13.10 -11.76
CA PRO A 25 -16.97 14.31 -11.73
C PRO A 25 -15.52 13.98 -12.08
N THR A 26 -14.74 14.97 -12.47
CA THR A 26 -13.30 14.84 -12.63
C THR A 26 -12.56 15.98 -11.91
N PRO A 27 -11.37 15.74 -11.34
CA PRO A 27 -10.79 14.41 -11.17
C PRO A 27 -11.53 13.58 -10.10
N CYS A 28 -11.61 12.26 -10.28
CA CYS A 28 -12.10 11.37 -9.22
C CYS A 28 -11.41 10.01 -9.25
N TYR A 29 -11.26 9.40 -8.06
CA TYR A 29 -10.93 7.98 -7.93
C TYR A 29 -12.21 7.17 -8.03
N LEU A 30 -12.18 6.11 -8.83
CA LEU A 30 -13.26 5.13 -8.96
C LEU A 30 -12.74 3.78 -8.50
N LEU A 31 -13.16 3.33 -7.31
CA LEU A 31 -12.74 2.08 -6.69
C LEU A 31 -13.64 0.93 -7.14
N ASP A 32 -13.04 -0.19 -7.55
CA ASP A 32 -13.74 -1.35 -8.12
C ASP A 32 -14.01 -2.40 -7.05
N GLU A 33 -15.26 -2.49 -6.59
CA GLU A 33 -15.68 -3.43 -5.56
C GLU A 33 -15.48 -4.90 -5.98
N ALA A 34 -15.78 -5.25 -7.23
CA ALA A 34 -15.65 -6.62 -7.73
C ALA A 34 -14.17 -7.06 -7.73
N ARG A 35 -13.27 -6.16 -8.06
CA ARG A 35 -11.84 -6.44 -8.05
C ARG A 35 -11.30 -6.59 -6.63
N LEU A 36 -11.74 -5.74 -5.69
CA LEU A 36 -11.40 -5.87 -4.27
C LEU A 36 -11.82 -7.24 -3.72
N ARG A 37 -13.04 -7.68 -4.01
CA ARG A 37 -13.53 -9.01 -3.60
C ARG A 37 -12.68 -10.13 -4.19
N ARG A 38 -12.38 -10.07 -5.49
CA ARG A 38 -11.53 -11.08 -6.15
C ARG A 38 -10.14 -11.16 -5.54
N ASN A 39 -9.52 -10.03 -5.25
CA ASN A 39 -8.23 -10.02 -4.56
C ASN A 39 -8.36 -10.64 -3.16
N GLY A 40 -9.41 -10.29 -2.42
CA GLY A 40 -9.71 -10.87 -1.12
C GLY A 40 -9.89 -12.39 -1.16
N GLU A 41 -10.57 -12.93 -2.18
CA GLU A 41 -10.75 -14.38 -2.39
C GLU A 41 -9.41 -15.11 -2.56
N ILE A 42 -8.48 -14.54 -3.34
CA ILE A 42 -7.13 -15.11 -3.53
C ILE A 42 -6.40 -15.16 -2.19
N LEU A 43 -6.40 -14.05 -1.45
CA LEU A 43 -5.71 -13.94 -0.15
C LEU A 43 -6.34 -14.87 0.90
N LEU A 44 -7.67 -14.98 0.94
CA LEU A 44 -8.36 -15.92 1.80
C LEU A 44 -8.01 -17.38 1.45
N GLY A 45 -7.88 -17.69 0.16
CA GLY A 45 -7.44 -19.00 -0.30
C GLY A 45 -6.07 -19.39 0.24
N VAL A 46 -5.10 -18.48 0.25
CA VAL A 46 -3.77 -18.69 0.87
C VAL A 46 -3.91 -18.97 2.37
N GLN A 47 -4.70 -18.15 3.08
CA GLN A 47 -4.93 -18.35 4.52
C GLN A 47 -5.56 -19.71 4.83
N GLN A 48 -6.54 -20.13 4.05
CA GLN A 48 -7.24 -21.41 4.24
C GLN A 48 -6.34 -22.61 4.00
N ARG A 49 -5.43 -22.55 3.01
CA ARG A 49 -4.52 -23.67 2.69
C ARG A 49 -3.32 -23.77 3.63
N THR A 50 -2.88 -22.65 4.20
CA THR A 50 -1.65 -22.61 5.01
C THR A 50 -1.87 -22.38 6.50
N GLY A 51 -3.04 -21.86 6.88
CA GLY A 51 -3.29 -21.43 8.26
C GLY A 51 -2.59 -20.12 8.65
N CYS A 52 -1.94 -19.42 7.72
CA CYS A 52 -1.38 -18.10 7.98
C CYS A 52 -2.48 -17.04 8.16
N LYS A 53 -2.11 -15.88 8.64
CA LYS A 53 -2.99 -14.72 8.76
C LYS A 53 -2.48 -13.58 7.87
N ILE A 54 -3.36 -13.03 7.04
CA ILE A 54 -3.03 -11.93 6.13
C ILE A 54 -3.75 -10.67 6.58
N LEU A 55 -2.97 -9.61 6.81
CA LEU A 55 -3.42 -8.31 7.26
C LEU A 55 -3.49 -7.33 6.10
N LEU A 56 -4.36 -6.34 6.19
CA LEU A 56 -4.37 -5.19 5.29
C LEU A 56 -3.41 -4.12 5.82
N ALA A 57 -2.32 -3.83 5.09
CA ALA A 57 -1.48 -2.68 5.40
C ALA A 57 -2.16 -1.38 4.93
N GLN A 58 -2.68 -0.61 5.89
CA GLN A 58 -3.51 0.57 5.64
C GLN A 58 -2.77 1.69 4.88
N LYS A 59 -1.44 1.76 5.01
CA LYS A 59 -0.61 2.72 4.27
C LYS A 59 -0.80 2.66 2.75
N ALA A 60 -1.16 1.50 2.20
CA ALA A 60 -1.40 1.33 0.77
C ALA A 60 -2.87 1.55 0.40
N PHE A 61 -3.80 1.15 1.27
CA PHE A 61 -5.24 1.26 1.05
C PHE A 61 -5.96 1.45 2.38
N SER A 62 -6.58 2.62 2.57
CA SER A 62 -7.32 2.97 3.79
C SER A 62 -8.70 3.59 3.51
N ASN A 63 -9.32 3.25 2.40
CA ASN A 63 -10.69 3.65 2.08
C ASN A 63 -11.68 2.83 2.91
N TYR A 64 -11.92 3.25 4.13
CA TYR A 64 -12.63 2.49 5.17
C TYR A 64 -14.09 2.20 4.84
N ASP A 65 -14.77 3.00 4.00
CA ASP A 65 -16.11 2.67 3.48
C ASP A 65 -16.14 1.31 2.74
N LEU A 66 -14.99 0.83 2.26
CA LEU A 66 -14.83 -0.47 1.60
C LEU A 66 -14.26 -1.56 2.53
N TYR A 67 -13.98 -1.26 3.79
CA TYR A 67 -13.56 -2.27 4.76
C TYR A 67 -14.61 -3.37 4.98
N PRO A 68 -15.92 -3.09 4.98
CA PRO A 68 -16.94 -4.16 5.03
C PRO A 68 -16.86 -5.14 3.85
N VAL A 69 -16.41 -4.69 2.67
CA VAL A 69 -16.19 -5.55 1.50
C VAL A 69 -15.00 -6.49 1.74
N LEU A 70 -13.95 -6.03 2.42
CA LEU A 70 -12.72 -6.77 2.69
C LEU A 70 -12.79 -7.62 3.97
N ALA A 71 -13.61 -7.23 4.94
CA ALA A 71 -13.70 -7.88 6.26
C ALA A 71 -13.88 -9.41 6.22
N PRO A 72 -14.63 -10.02 5.28
CA PRO A 72 -14.73 -11.48 5.19
C PRO A 72 -13.41 -12.19 4.87
N TYR A 73 -12.46 -11.49 4.27
CA TYR A 73 -11.25 -12.06 3.69
C TYR A 73 -10.00 -11.83 4.53
N LEU A 74 -9.94 -10.74 5.31
CA LEU A 74 -8.75 -10.34 6.07
C LEU A 74 -8.77 -10.85 7.52
N ALA A 75 -7.58 -11.14 8.06
CA ALA A 75 -7.41 -11.49 9.47
C ALA A 75 -7.36 -10.23 10.37
N GLY A 76 -6.92 -9.12 9.84
CA GLY A 76 -6.78 -7.87 10.56
C GLY A 76 -6.20 -6.75 9.71
N THR A 77 -5.76 -5.68 10.37
CA THR A 77 -5.09 -4.54 9.76
C THR A 77 -3.66 -4.40 10.28
N GLU A 78 -2.79 -3.83 9.46
CA GLU A 78 -1.48 -3.30 9.87
C GLU A 78 -1.51 -1.78 9.75
N ALA A 79 -1.00 -1.11 10.76
CA ALA A 79 -0.93 0.32 10.90
C ALA A 79 0.51 0.80 11.07
N SER A 80 0.85 1.92 10.44
CA SER A 80 2.17 2.55 10.57
C SER A 80 2.20 3.65 11.64
N GLY A 81 1.10 3.84 12.38
CA GLY A 81 1.00 4.84 13.44
C GLY A 81 -0.34 4.87 14.15
N LEU A 82 -0.46 5.82 15.10
CA LEU A 82 -1.63 5.94 15.97
C LEU A 82 -2.95 6.08 15.19
N TYR A 83 -2.99 6.94 14.17
CA TYR A 83 -4.25 7.23 13.49
C TYR A 83 -4.72 6.10 12.59
N GLU A 84 -3.81 5.39 11.92
CA GLU A 84 -4.17 4.17 11.20
C GLU A 84 -4.61 3.06 12.16
N SER A 85 -3.93 2.90 13.31
CA SER A 85 -4.33 1.93 14.34
C SER A 85 -5.72 2.22 14.89
N ARG A 86 -6.01 3.49 15.15
CA ARG A 86 -7.34 3.93 15.59
C ARG A 86 -8.39 3.66 14.52
N LEU A 87 -8.13 4.02 13.26
CA LEU A 87 -9.03 3.75 12.14
C LEU A 87 -9.33 2.25 12.01
N GLY A 88 -8.29 1.40 12.02
CA GLY A 88 -8.48 -0.05 11.95
C GLY A 88 -9.34 -0.59 13.08
N ARG A 89 -9.16 -0.10 14.32
CA ARG A 89 -9.97 -0.51 15.47
C ARG A 89 -11.41 0.01 15.40
N GLU A 90 -11.63 1.25 14.96
CA GLU A 90 -12.97 1.84 14.86
C GLU A 90 -13.80 1.15 13.78
N GLU A 91 -13.21 0.84 12.62
CA GLU A 91 -13.93 0.31 11.46
C GLU A 91 -13.98 -1.24 11.39
N LEU A 92 -13.03 -1.93 12.06
CA LEU A 92 -12.92 -3.39 12.11
C LEU A 92 -12.68 -3.87 13.55
N PRO A 93 -13.60 -3.61 14.49
CA PRO A 93 -13.39 -3.84 15.93
C PRO A 93 -13.10 -5.31 16.28
N GLU A 94 -13.63 -6.26 15.53
CA GLU A 94 -13.48 -7.70 15.74
C GLU A 94 -12.22 -8.31 15.08
N LYS A 95 -11.41 -7.49 14.39
CA LYS A 95 -10.22 -7.94 13.67
C LYS A 95 -8.95 -7.58 14.45
N GLU A 96 -7.89 -8.35 14.22
CA GLU A 96 -6.59 -8.03 14.80
C GLU A 96 -6.05 -6.70 14.26
N ASN A 97 -5.42 -5.93 15.13
CA ASN A 97 -4.82 -4.63 14.79
C ASN A 97 -3.34 -4.64 15.16
N HIS A 98 -2.49 -4.75 14.17
CA HIS A 98 -1.04 -4.76 14.29
C HIS A 98 -0.49 -3.36 14.03
N VAL A 99 0.57 -2.98 14.73
CA VAL A 99 1.19 -1.67 14.55
C VAL A 99 2.71 -1.82 14.48
N PHE A 100 3.30 -1.23 13.44
CA PHE A 100 4.73 -1.02 13.33
C PHE A 100 5.02 0.46 13.04
N CYS A 101 5.85 1.07 13.87
CA CYS A 101 6.43 2.39 13.63
C CYS A 101 7.96 2.33 13.68
N ALA A 102 8.63 3.13 12.86
CA ALA A 102 10.08 3.29 12.95
C ALA A 102 10.52 3.87 14.31
N ALA A 103 9.67 4.69 14.94
CA ALA A 103 9.81 5.12 16.33
C ALA A 103 8.46 5.57 16.89
N TYR A 104 8.11 5.09 18.07
CA TYR A 104 6.90 5.52 18.79
C TYR A 104 7.13 6.81 19.56
N ARG A 105 6.15 7.69 19.57
CA ARG A 105 6.12 8.91 20.36
C ARG A 105 5.62 8.61 21.77
N ALA A 106 6.32 9.11 22.79
CA ALA A 106 5.97 8.87 24.20
C ALA A 106 4.60 9.47 24.58
N ASP A 107 4.25 10.62 24.00
CA ASP A 107 2.98 11.32 24.24
C ASP A 107 1.76 10.67 23.55
N GLN A 108 1.96 9.68 22.69
CA GLN A 108 0.93 8.96 21.95
C GLN A 108 0.83 7.48 22.32
N PHE A 109 1.84 6.95 23.01
CA PHE A 109 1.97 5.52 23.21
C PHE A 109 0.85 4.93 24.08
N GLU A 110 0.44 5.64 25.13
CA GLU A 110 -0.65 5.21 26.00
C GLU A 110 -2.00 5.15 25.23
N GLU A 111 -2.26 6.12 24.36
CA GLU A 111 -3.44 6.08 23.49
C GLU A 111 -3.36 4.92 22.49
N LEU A 112 -2.18 4.67 21.89
CA LEU A 112 -1.96 3.56 20.95
C LEU A 112 -2.29 2.20 21.57
N LEU A 113 -1.98 2.00 22.86
CA LEU A 113 -2.29 0.77 23.60
C LEU A 113 -3.79 0.46 23.63
N GLN A 114 -4.68 1.44 23.45
CA GLN A 114 -6.13 1.22 23.42
C GLN A 114 -6.59 0.55 22.13
N TYR A 115 -5.86 0.72 21.04
CA TYR A 115 -6.26 0.25 19.71
C TYR A 115 -5.51 -0.99 19.24
N ALA A 116 -4.21 -1.07 19.51
CA ALA A 116 -3.34 -2.14 19.01
C ALA A 116 -3.51 -3.46 19.78
N ASP A 117 -3.41 -4.59 19.09
CA ASP A 117 -3.27 -5.93 19.67
C ASP A 117 -1.81 -6.41 19.63
N HIS A 118 -1.11 -6.14 18.53
CA HIS A 118 0.29 -6.45 18.33
C HIS A 118 1.08 -5.15 18.12
N ILE A 119 2.20 -5.00 18.83
CA ILE A 119 3.07 -3.83 18.73
C ILE A 119 4.48 -4.30 18.38
N VAL A 120 4.95 -3.87 17.20
CA VAL A 120 6.27 -4.22 16.69
C VAL A 120 7.21 -3.03 16.85
N PHE A 121 8.30 -3.22 17.59
CA PHE A 121 9.34 -2.21 17.79
C PHE A 121 10.40 -2.30 16.71
N ASN A 122 10.93 -1.16 16.31
CA ASN A 122 11.96 -1.06 15.27
C ASN A 122 13.39 -1.25 15.82
N SER A 123 13.58 -1.05 17.12
CA SER A 123 14.90 -1.14 17.75
C SER A 123 14.84 -1.68 19.17
N PRO A 124 15.93 -2.28 19.68
CA PRO A 124 16.02 -2.72 21.07
C PRO A 124 15.80 -1.58 22.08
N HIS A 125 16.22 -0.35 21.73
CA HIS A 125 15.99 0.83 22.57
C HIS A 125 14.50 1.13 22.74
N GLN A 126 13.72 1.09 21.65
CA GLN A 126 12.26 1.28 21.70
C GLN A 126 11.58 0.13 22.44
N LEU A 127 12.05 -1.10 22.23
CA LEU A 127 11.57 -2.29 22.96
C LEU A 127 11.80 -2.13 24.46
N ALA A 128 13.02 -1.77 24.89
CA ALA A 128 13.32 -1.56 26.32
C ALA A 128 12.47 -0.44 26.93
N LYS A 129 12.23 0.63 26.18
CA LYS A 129 11.48 1.79 26.66
C LYS A 129 10.00 1.54 26.81
N PHE A 130 9.37 0.89 25.84
CA PHE A 130 7.91 0.78 25.74
C PHE A 130 7.38 -0.65 25.89
N GLY A 131 8.23 -1.67 25.69
CA GLY A 131 7.86 -3.07 25.78
C GLY A 131 7.22 -3.46 27.12
N PRO A 132 7.78 -3.06 28.28
CA PRO A 132 7.17 -3.34 29.57
C PRO A 132 5.73 -2.81 29.70
N ALA A 133 5.46 -1.59 29.24
CA ALA A 133 4.12 -1.02 29.25
C ALA A 133 3.15 -1.75 28.30
N ALA A 134 3.63 -2.12 27.10
CA ALA A 134 2.84 -2.93 26.16
C ALA A 134 2.48 -4.30 26.74
N LYS A 135 3.44 -4.99 27.36
CA LYS A 135 3.20 -6.29 28.05
C LYS A 135 2.22 -6.12 29.21
N ALA A 136 2.38 -5.08 30.04
CA ALA A 136 1.46 -4.80 31.17
C ALA A 136 0.02 -4.52 30.68
N ALA A 137 -0.14 -3.94 29.49
CA ALA A 137 -1.43 -3.75 28.83
C ALA A 137 -1.94 -5.01 28.10
N GLY A 138 -1.27 -6.16 28.24
CA GLY A 138 -1.67 -7.43 27.62
C GLY A 138 -1.44 -7.49 26.11
N LYS A 139 -0.59 -6.64 25.54
CA LYS A 139 -0.32 -6.61 24.10
C LYS A 139 0.72 -7.64 23.71
N SER A 140 0.61 -8.16 22.50
CA SER A 140 1.64 -8.99 21.87
C SER A 140 2.77 -8.09 21.37
N VAL A 141 4.00 -8.41 21.75
CA VAL A 141 5.18 -7.58 21.51
C VAL A 141 6.12 -8.23 20.51
N GLY A 142 6.54 -7.49 19.51
CA GLY A 142 7.50 -7.95 18.52
C GLY A 142 8.65 -6.99 18.26
N LEU A 143 9.66 -7.52 17.58
CA LEU A 143 10.78 -6.74 17.07
C LEU A 143 10.89 -6.91 15.56
N ARG A 144 10.95 -5.79 14.84
CA ARG A 144 11.34 -5.81 13.43
C ARG A 144 12.84 -6.03 13.33
N VAL A 145 13.22 -7.10 12.65
CA VAL A 145 14.62 -7.45 12.41
C VAL A 145 15.00 -7.14 10.96
N ASN A 146 16.26 -6.79 10.75
CA ASN A 146 16.85 -6.60 9.43
C ASN A 146 17.84 -7.74 9.17
N PRO A 147 17.53 -8.66 8.24
CA PRO A 147 18.43 -9.75 7.89
C PRO A 147 19.69 -9.25 7.13
N GLU A 148 19.77 -7.96 6.78
CA GLU A 148 20.85 -7.38 5.96
C GLU A 148 21.04 -8.18 4.66
N TYR A 149 19.93 -8.56 4.08
CA TYR A 149 19.83 -9.28 2.82
C TYR A 149 18.76 -8.63 1.96
N SER A 150 19.14 -8.21 0.76
CA SER A 150 18.24 -7.57 -0.19
C SER A 150 18.05 -8.41 -1.44
N THR A 151 16.83 -8.40 -1.93
CA THR A 151 16.44 -8.92 -3.24
C THR A 151 16.08 -7.79 -4.22
N GLN A 152 16.26 -6.51 -3.79
CA GLN A 152 15.99 -5.34 -4.63
C GLN A 152 17.21 -5.03 -5.50
N GLU A 153 17.12 -5.28 -6.79
CA GLU A 153 18.19 -4.95 -7.74
C GLU A 153 18.02 -3.50 -8.26
N GLY A 154 19.06 -2.68 -8.06
CA GLY A 154 19.15 -1.35 -8.67
C GLY A 154 18.32 -0.23 -8.07
N HIS A 155 17.64 -0.44 -6.95
CA HIS A 155 16.74 0.54 -6.33
C HIS A 155 16.96 0.69 -4.82
N GLU A 156 18.11 1.19 -4.40
CA GLU A 156 18.44 1.40 -2.97
C GLU A 156 17.37 2.20 -2.21
N ILE A 157 16.67 3.12 -2.87
CA ILE A 157 15.63 3.97 -2.25
C ILE A 157 14.41 3.15 -1.77
N TYR A 158 14.17 1.98 -2.35
CA TYR A 158 13.05 1.09 -2.01
C TYR A 158 13.49 -0.14 -1.22
N ASP A 159 14.79 -0.27 -0.97
CA ASP A 159 15.35 -1.40 -0.27
C ASP A 159 15.32 -1.17 1.24
N PRO A 160 14.41 -1.85 1.98
CA PRO A 160 14.36 -1.71 3.43
C PRO A 160 15.60 -2.30 4.13
N CYS A 161 16.41 -3.08 3.42
CA CYS A 161 17.62 -3.72 3.93
C CYS A 161 18.92 -3.11 3.40
N ALA A 162 18.84 -2.01 2.64
CA ALA A 162 20.02 -1.28 2.15
C ALA A 162 20.95 -0.86 3.30
N PRO A 163 22.25 -0.74 3.06
CA PRO A 163 23.18 -0.18 4.02
C PRO A 163 22.71 1.19 4.51
N GLY A 164 22.66 1.37 5.84
CA GLY A 164 22.15 2.62 6.44
C GLY A 164 20.63 2.74 6.53
N SER A 165 19.87 1.72 6.16
CA SER A 165 18.43 1.69 6.38
C SER A 165 18.10 1.92 7.86
N ARG A 166 17.10 2.79 8.11
CA ARG A 166 16.58 3.04 9.46
C ARG A 166 15.59 1.95 9.94
N LEU A 167 15.28 0.96 9.12
CA LEU A 167 14.20 0.00 9.33
C LEU A 167 14.75 -1.35 9.79
N GLY A 168 14.31 -1.76 10.96
CA GLY A 168 14.64 -3.05 11.57
C GLY A 168 16.00 -3.07 12.30
N THR A 169 16.10 -4.01 13.21
CA THR A 169 17.26 -4.26 14.07
C THR A 169 18.19 -5.27 13.39
N THR A 170 19.46 -4.93 13.20
CA THR A 170 20.47 -5.89 12.72
C THR A 170 20.87 -6.86 13.83
N ARG A 171 21.46 -8.00 13.47
CA ARG A 171 21.94 -8.98 14.45
C ARG A 171 22.92 -8.37 15.45
N ALA A 172 23.86 -7.59 14.97
CA ALA A 172 24.87 -6.93 15.84
C ALA A 172 24.23 -5.95 16.84
N GLN A 173 23.20 -5.20 16.42
CA GLN A 173 22.45 -4.31 17.32
C GLN A 173 21.68 -5.11 18.40
N TRP A 174 21.07 -6.22 18.00
CA TRP A 174 20.38 -7.09 18.94
C TRP A 174 21.33 -7.68 19.98
N ASP A 175 22.44 -8.28 19.56
CA ASP A 175 23.41 -8.90 20.46
C ASP A 175 23.99 -7.90 21.47
N ALA A 176 24.34 -6.70 21.00
CA ALA A 176 24.84 -5.65 21.87
C ALA A 176 23.81 -5.20 22.91
N ALA A 177 22.53 -5.09 22.52
CA ALA A 177 21.46 -4.71 23.43
C ALA A 177 21.09 -5.82 24.42
N ALA A 178 21.00 -7.07 23.96
CA ALA A 178 20.70 -8.22 24.81
C ALA A 178 21.81 -8.49 25.85
N ALA A 179 23.06 -8.19 25.51
CA ALA A 179 24.18 -8.26 26.46
C ALA A 179 24.07 -7.20 27.57
N GLN A 180 23.53 -6.02 27.27
CA GLN A 180 23.32 -4.94 28.23
C GLN A 180 22.00 -5.09 29.03
N HIS A 181 20.98 -5.68 28.39
CA HIS A 181 19.65 -5.86 28.94
C HIS A 181 19.21 -7.33 28.74
N PRO A 182 19.63 -8.25 29.61
CA PRO A 182 19.37 -9.70 29.47
C PRO A 182 17.88 -10.07 29.51
N ASP A 183 17.01 -9.18 29.96
CA ASP A 183 15.56 -9.33 30.05
C ASP A 183 14.83 -8.99 28.74
N LEU A 184 15.48 -8.33 27.79
CA LEU A 184 14.86 -7.95 26.51
C LEU A 184 14.25 -9.13 25.74
N PRO A 185 14.92 -10.31 25.65
CA PRO A 185 14.34 -11.45 24.95
C PRO A 185 13.02 -11.94 25.55
N ASP A 186 12.78 -11.72 26.84
CA ASP A 186 11.58 -12.18 27.55
C ASP A 186 10.35 -11.26 27.26
N LEU A 187 10.58 -10.09 26.70
CA LEU A 187 9.52 -9.20 26.25
C LEU A 187 8.92 -9.64 24.89
N LEU A 188 9.66 -10.42 24.09
CA LEU A 188 9.26 -10.76 22.74
C LEU A 188 8.26 -11.91 22.69
N ASP A 189 7.15 -11.71 21.96
CA ASP A 189 6.24 -12.74 21.52
C ASP A 189 6.47 -13.14 20.06
N GLY A 190 7.10 -12.28 19.25
CA GLY A 190 7.34 -12.56 17.85
C GLY A 190 8.41 -11.69 17.20
N LEU A 191 8.76 -12.08 15.98
CA LEU A 191 9.63 -11.30 15.11
C LEU A 191 8.87 -10.87 13.86
N HIS A 192 9.30 -9.75 13.31
CA HIS A 192 8.81 -9.19 12.06
C HIS A 192 9.99 -8.86 11.17
N PHE A 193 9.86 -9.10 9.87
CA PHE A 193 10.76 -8.56 8.87
C PHE A 193 9.96 -8.08 7.65
N HIS A 194 10.48 -7.10 6.95
CA HIS A 194 9.88 -6.58 5.72
C HIS A 194 11.02 -6.20 4.79
N THR A 195 11.26 -7.05 3.81
CA THR A 195 12.43 -6.99 2.91
C THR A 195 12.02 -6.82 1.45
N LEU A 196 10.76 -7.07 1.13
CA LEU A 196 10.24 -7.06 -0.24
C LEU A 196 9.55 -5.74 -0.56
N CYS A 197 9.58 -5.37 -1.85
CA CYS A 197 8.76 -4.35 -2.45
C CYS A 197 8.34 -4.84 -3.84
N GLU A 198 7.04 -5.09 -4.04
CA GLU A 198 6.42 -5.54 -5.29
C GLU A 198 7.08 -6.80 -5.92
N GLN A 199 7.47 -7.76 -5.08
CA GLN A 199 8.20 -8.95 -5.53
C GLN A 199 7.38 -10.23 -5.49
N ASP A 200 7.85 -11.24 -6.24
CA ASP A 200 7.29 -12.58 -6.24
C ASP A 200 7.82 -13.42 -5.04
N SER A 201 7.26 -14.58 -4.85
CA SER A 201 7.57 -15.48 -3.74
C SER A 201 8.98 -16.08 -3.76
N ASP A 202 9.68 -16.08 -4.89
CA ASP A 202 11.09 -16.47 -4.99
C ASP A 202 12.01 -15.55 -4.18
N ALA A 203 11.70 -14.25 -4.15
CA ALA A 203 12.39 -13.28 -3.31
C ALA A 203 12.22 -13.60 -1.80
N LEU A 204 11.03 -14.03 -1.37
CA LEU A 204 10.81 -14.53 -0.01
C LEU A 204 11.60 -15.81 0.24
N ALA A 205 11.55 -16.76 -0.70
CA ALA A 205 12.23 -18.05 -0.57
C ALA A 205 13.75 -17.90 -0.40
N THR A 206 14.36 -16.87 -0.99
CA THR A 206 15.78 -16.55 -0.82
C THR A 206 16.07 -15.73 0.42
N THR A 207 15.12 -14.93 0.90
CA THR A 207 15.25 -14.12 2.11
C THR A 207 15.18 -14.96 3.40
N LEU A 208 14.30 -15.96 3.46
CA LEU A 208 14.10 -16.78 4.67
C LEU A 208 15.38 -17.45 5.18
N PRO A 209 16.24 -18.07 4.36
CA PRO A 209 17.53 -18.60 4.81
C PRO A 209 18.45 -17.54 5.42
N ALA A 210 18.45 -16.32 4.88
CA ALA A 210 19.26 -15.21 5.41
C ALA A 210 18.73 -14.74 6.78
N LEU A 211 17.39 -14.68 6.94
CA LEU A 211 16.75 -14.42 8.23
C LEU A 211 17.12 -15.50 9.27
N GLU A 212 17.00 -16.76 8.87
CA GLU A 212 17.30 -17.91 9.74
C GLU A 212 18.76 -17.94 10.17
N ALA A 213 19.68 -17.64 9.27
CA ALA A 213 21.11 -17.58 9.59
C ALA A 213 21.45 -16.53 10.65
N LYS A 214 20.70 -15.44 10.71
CA LYS A 214 20.91 -14.33 11.65
C LYS A 214 20.07 -14.40 12.92
N PHE A 215 18.83 -14.82 12.80
CA PHE A 215 17.83 -14.76 13.90
C PHE A 215 17.14 -16.09 14.18
N GLY A 216 17.58 -17.18 13.55
CA GLY A 216 16.97 -18.50 13.71
C GLY A 216 17.04 -19.06 15.14
N ASP A 217 18.01 -18.63 15.94
CA ASP A 217 18.13 -18.98 17.35
C ASP A 217 17.02 -18.39 18.22
N LEU A 218 16.40 -17.30 17.81
CA LEU A 218 15.29 -16.67 18.52
C LEU A 218 13.93 -17.30 18.18
N LEU A 219 13.76 -17.82 16.95
CA LEU A 219 12.47 -18.29 16.43
C LEU A 219 11.79 -19.38 17.28
N PRO A 220 12.49 -20.38 17.87
CA PRO A 220 11.84 -21.39 18.70
C PRO A 220 11.16 -20.85 19.96
N ARG A 221 11.46 -19.63 20.37
CA ARG A 221 10.84 -18.95 21.51
C ARG A 221 9.67 -18.07 21.12
N MET A 222 9.47 -17.82 19.82
CA MET A 222 8.43 -16.92 19.30
C MET A 222 7.10 -17.65 19.15
N LYS A 223 6.02 -16.92 19.34
CA LYS A 223 4.65 -17.38 19.06
C LYS A 223 4.27 -17.11 17.60
N TRP A 224 4.88 -16.11 16.99
CA TRP A 224 4.60 -15.71 15.63
C TRP A 224 5.83 -15.15 14.92
N LEU A 225 5.78 -15.24 13.58
CA LEU A 225 6.72 -14.60 12.66
C LEU A 225 5.94 -13.88 11.56
N ASN A 226 6.18 -12.59 11.43
CA ASN A 226 5.53 -11.76 10.42
C ASN A 226 6.50 -11.49 9.27
N PHE A 227 6.11 -11.89 8.07
CA PHE A 227 6.91 -11.76 6.84
C PHE A 227 6.84 -10.36 6.22
N GLY A 228 6.05 -9.44 6.82
CA GLY A 228 5.86 -8.09 6.29
C GLY A 228 5.03 -8.03 5.02
N GLY A 229 5.18 -6.93 4.32
CA GLY A 229 4.52 -6.66 3.04
C GLY A 229 5.45 -6.79 1.84
N GLY A 230 5.03 -6.18 0.71
CA GLY A 230 5.76 -6.21 -0.56
C GLY A 230 5.54 -7.49 -1.38
N HIS A 231 4.63 -8.35 -0.94
CA HIS A 231 4.22 -9.57 -1.63
C HIS A 231 3.08 -9.27 -2.62
N HIS A 232 3.34 -9.41 -3.91
CA HIS A 232 2.37 -9.14 -4.98
C HIS A 232 1.40 -10.31 -5.23
N ILE A 233 0.84 -10.90 -4.17
CA ILE A 233 0.11 -12.18 -4.14
C ILE A 233 -1.04 -12.26 -5.16
N THR A 234 -1.70 -11.14 -5.44
CA THR A 234 -2.86 -11.09 -6.35
C THR A 234 -2.50 -10.77 -7.79
N ARG A 235 -1.21 -10.63 -8.09
CA ARG A 235 -0.72 -10.53 -9.47
C ARG A 235 -0.99 -11.85 -10.21
N PRO A 236 -1.46 -11.82 -11.48
CA PRO A 236 -1.89 -13.03 -12.18
C PRO A 236 -0.83 -14.12 -12.33
N ASP A 237 0.45 -13.74 -12.39
CA ASP A 237 1.62 -14.62 -12.58
C ASP A 237 2.39 -14.91 -11.28
N TYR A 238 1.83 -14.53 -10.11
CA TYR A 238 2.48 -14.77 -8.82
C TYR A 238 2.50 -16.26 -8.45
N ASP A 239 3.66 -16.77 -8.02
CA ASP A 239 3.82 -18.18 -7.61
C ASP A 239 3.30 -18.42 -6.19
N LEU A 240 1.99 -18.69 -6.09
CA LEU A 240 1.33 -19.03 -4.82
C LEU A 240 1.91 -20.31 -4.18
N ALA A 241 2.34 -21.31 -4.98
CA ALA A 241 2.82 -22.57 -4.45
C ALA A 241 4.13 -22.38 -3.67
N THR A 242 5.04 -21.56 -4.18
CA THR A 242 6.28 -21.21 -3.46
C THR A 242 5.98 -20.40 -2.19
N LEU A 243 5.05 -19.43 -2.23
CA LEU A 243 4.61 -18.70 -1.02
C LEU A 243 4.09 -19.66 0.04
N GLU A 244 3.15 -20.54 -0.32
CA GLU A 244 2.52 -21.49 0.59
C GLU A 244 3.53 -22.46 1.22
N LYS A 245 4.52 -22.89 0.43
CA LYS A 245 5.64 -23.71 0.93
C LYS A 245 6.52 -22.96 1.91
N CYS A 246 6.80 -21.69 1.68
CA CYS A 246 7.55 -20.83 2.62
C CYS A 246 6.79 -20.69 3.95
N ILE A 247 5.49 -20.46 3.88
CA ILE A 247 4.64 -20.29 5.06
C ILE A 247 4.58 -21.61 5.85
N THR A 248 4.14 -22.70 5.23
CA THR A 248 3.96 -23.99 5.91
C THR A 248 5.28 -24.54 6.44
N GLY A 249 6.36 -24.45 5.67
CA GLY A 249 7.68 -24.89 6.12
C GLY A 249 8.19 -24.11 7.33
N THR A 250 7.92 -22.81 7.40
CA THR A 250 8.27 -21.99 8.57
C THR A 250 7.44 -22.39 9.82
N GLN A 251 6.13 -22.57 9.64
CA GLN A 251 5.22 -22.98 10.72
C GLN A 251 5.58 -24.37 11.26
N GLU A 252 5.85 -25.33 10.37
CA GLU A 252 6.26 -26.68 10.75
C GLU A 252 7.61 -26.69 11.48
N LYS A 253 8.58 -25.91 11.02
CA LYS A 253 9.93 -25.86 11.57
C LYS A 253 10.01 -25.23 12.96
N TYR A 254 9.25 -24.16 13.19
CA TYR A 254 9.38 -23.32 14.40
C TYR A 254 8.16 -23.33 15.31
N GLY A 255 7.02 -23.87 14.88
CA GLY A 255 5.78 -23.87 15.65
C GLY A 255 5.15 -22.48 15.78
N VAL A 256 5.44 -21.54 14.89
CA VAL A 256 4.98 -20.16 14.94
C VAL A 256 3.74 -19.95 14.07
N GLN A 257 2.89 -18.99 14.46
CA GLN A 257 1.88 -18.43 13.54
C GLN A 257 2.57 -17.50 12.55
N VAL A 258 2.39 -17.75 11.25
CA VAL A 258 2.89 -16.81 10.22
C VAL A 258 1.87 -15.73 9.91
N TYR A 259 2.33 -14.49 9.83
CA TYR A 259 1.58 -13.32 9.36
C TYR A 259 2.21 -12.75 8.09
N LEU A 260 1.37 -12.11 7.24
CA LEU A 260 1.79 -11.29 6.11
C LEU A 260 1.02 -9.96 6.16
N GLU A 261 1.65 -8.89 5.65
CA GLU A 261 1.13 -7.53 5.65
C GLU A 261 1.10 -6.90 4.24
N PRO A 262 0.59 -7.61 3.21
CA PRO A 262 0.50 -6.98 1.91
C PRO A 262 -0.46 -5.79 1.97
N GLY A 263 -0.08 -4.68 1.35
CA GLY A 263 -0.97 -3.54 1.14
C GLY A 263 -1.54 -3.57 -0.27
N GLU A 264 -0.67 -3.54 -1.24
CA GLU A 264 -1.01 -3.50 -2.67
C GLU A 264 -1.84 -4.69 -3.12
N ALA A 265 -1.49 -5.90 -2.69
CA ALA A 265 -2.20 -7.11 -3.10
C ALA A 265 -3.72 -7.07 -2.77
N TRP A 266 -4.15 -6.30 -1.78
CA TRP A 266 -5.57 -6.13 -1.49
C TRP A 266 -6.30 -5.32 -2.55
N ALA A 267 -5.66 -4.29 -3.10
CA ALA A 267 -6.29 -3.33 -4.00
C ALA A 267 -5.61 -3.24 -5.38
N LEU A 268 -4.76 -4.20 -5.73
CA LEU A 268 -4.09 -4.27 -7.03
C LEU A 268 -5.13 -4.27 -8.17
N ASN A 269 -4.97 -3.35 -9.10
CA ASN A 269 -5.88 -3.12 -10.23
C ASN A 269 -7.36 -2.87 -9.82
N ALA A 270 -7.60 -2.42 -8.58
CA ALA A 270 -8.95 -2.22 -8.04
C ALA A 270 -9.37 -0.74 -8.01
N GLY A 271 -8.72 0.12 -8.77
CA GLY A 271 -9.10 1.52 -8.85
C GLY A 271 -8.61 2.23 -10.08
N TYR A 272 -9.30 3.31 -10.40
CA TYR A 272 -9.06 4.16 -11.55
C TYR A 272 -9.00 5.61 -11.10
N LEU A 273 -8.20 6.44 -11.81
CA LEU A 273 -8.29 7.89 -11.73
C LEU A 273 -8.86 8.42 -13.04
N VAL A 274 -10.06 8.97 -12.97
CA VAL A 274 -10.74 9.59 -14.12
C VAL A 274 -10.42 11.07 -14.11
N THR A 275 -9.92 11.59 -15.22
CA THR A 275 -9.46 12.98 -15.40
C THR A 275 -9.91 13.53 -16.73
N THR A 276 -9.91 14.85 -16.85
CA THR A 276 -10.28 15.58 -18.07
C THR A 276 -9.12 16.44 -18.57
N VAL A 277 -8.93 16.49 -19.88
CA VAL A 277 -7.99 17.42 -20.54
C VAL A 277 -8.55 18.84 -20.45
N LEU A 278 -7.80 19.74 -19.81
CA LEU A 278 -8.16 21.15 -19.66
C LEU A 278 -7.66 22.01 -20.82
N ASP A 279 -6.48 21.65 -21.37
CA ASP A 279 -5.84 22.42 -22.46
C ASP A 279 -4.83 21.54 -23.19
N THR A 280 -4.57 21.88 -24.45
CA THR A 280 -3.49 21.27 -25.22
C THR A 280 -2.61 22.35 -25.81
N LEU A 281 -1.30 22.16 -25.78
CA LEU A 281 -0.32 23.10 -26.29
C LEU A 281 0.86 22.38 -26.96
N GLN A 282 1.67 23.10 -27.68
CA GLN A 282 2.89 22.61 -28.29
C GLN A 282 4.08 23.46 -27.85
N ASN A 283 5.15 22.79 -27.41
CA ASN A 283 6.42 23.42 -27.09
C ASN A 283 7.54 22.70 -27.84
N GLY A 284 8.13 23.37 -28.83
CA GLY A 284 9.04 22.72 -29.77
C GLY A 284 8.33 21.60 -30.54
N GLU A 285 8.87 20.39 -30.48
CA GLU A 285 8.29 19.21 -31.11
C GLU A 285 7.36 18.43 -30.18
N THR A 286 7.26 18.83 -28.89
CA THR A 286 6.47 18.13 -27.89
C THR A 286 5.04 18.66 -27.84
N HIS A 287 4.07 17.79 -28.06
CA HIS A 287 2.66 18.06 -27.75
C HIS A 287 2.40 17.78 -26.29
N LEU A 288 1.70 18.67 -25.60
CA LEU A 288 1.36 18.57 -24.19
C LEU A 288 -0.16 18.61 -24.02
N ALA A 289 -0.65 17.88 -23.01
CA ALA A 289 -2.01 18.03 -22.53
C ALA A 289 -1.98 18.28 -21.02
N ILE A 290 -2.66 19.33 -20.59
CA ILE A 290 -2.83 19.69 -19.18
C ILE A 290 -4.12 19.07 -18.70
N LEU A 291 -4.03 18.29 -17.63
CA LEU A 291 -5.14 17.57 -17.02
C LEU A 291 -5.68 18.33 -15.80
N ASP A 292 -6.91 18.04 -15.39
CA ASP A 292 -7.48 18.53 -14.13
C ASP A 292 -6.98 17.77 -12.90
N MET A 293 -6.19 16.68 -13.09
CA MET A 293 -5.44 16.00 -12.06
C MET A 293 -3.98 16.46 -12.04
N SER A 294 -3.29 16.21 -10.95
CA SER A 294 -1.87 16.51 -10.74
C SER A 294 -1.12 15.24 -10.31
N ALA A 295 0.01 14.95 -10.94
CA ALA A 295 0.88 13.87 -10.49
C ALA A 295 1.37 14.14 -9.07
N ALA A 296 1.80 15.36 -8.77
CA ALA A 296 2.32 15.75 -7.46
C ALA A 296 1.27 15.67 -6.33
N CYS A 297 -0.02 15.88 -6.65
CA CYS A 297 -1.08 15.95 -5.66
C CYS A 297 -1.90 14.66 -5.55
N HIS A 298 -2.13 13.97 -6.65
CA HIS A 298 -3.11 12.88 -6.73
C HIS A 298 -2.47 11.51 -6.97
N THR A 299 -1.30 11.48 -7.59
CA THR A 299 -0.53 10.24 -7.84
C THR A 299 0.96 10.47 -7.53
N PRO A 300 1.30 10.86 -6.27
CA PRO A 300 2.67 11.30 -5.95
C PRO A 300 3.74 10.23 -6.20
N ASP A 301 3.41 8.94 -6.17
CA ASP A 301 4.35 7.87 -6.49
C ASP A 301 4.86 7.92 -7.94
N VAL A 302 4.13 8.53 -8.86
CA VAL A 302 4.62 8.79 -10.23
C VAL A 302 5.91 9.62 -10.21
N ILE A 303 6.08 10.49 -9.20
CA ILE A 303 7.25 11.35 -9.03
C ILE A 303 8.23 10.77 -8.00
N GLU A 304 7.72 10.26 -6.87
CA GLU A 304 8.54 9.76 -5.75
C GLU A 304 9.17 8.40 -6.06
N MET A 305 8.47 7.56 -6.80
CA MET A 305 8.87 6.23 -7.23
C MET A 305 8.67 6.08 -8.74
N PRO A 306 9.42 6.80 -9.58
CA PRO A 306 9.07 7.09 -10.97
C PRO A 306 8.61 5.86 -11.76
N TYR A 307 7.35 5.88 -12.17
CA TYR A 307 6.76 4.91 -13.08
C TYR A 307 5.73 5.61 -13.98
N ARG A 308 5.31 4.94 -15.03
CA ARG A 308 4.27 5.42 -15.93
C ARG A 308 2.98 4.63 -15.72
N PRO A 309 1.94 5.23 -15.13
CA PRO A 309 0.68 4.53 -14.87
C PRO A 309 0.06 3.97 -16.15
N PRO A 310 -0.60 2.79 -16.10
CA PRO A 310 -1.41 2.32 -17.23
C PRO A 310 -2.49 3.35 -17.58
N LEU A 311 -2.66 3.63 -18.88
CA LEU A 311 -3.69 4.54 -19.38
C LEU A 311 -4.57 3.81 -20.39
N LEU A 312 -5.89 3.89 -20.21
CA LEU A 312 -6.87 3.24 -21.08
C LEU A 312 -6.77 3.81 -22.49
N ASP A 313 -6.81 2.93 -23.50
CA ASP A 313 -6.71 3.26 -24.92
C ASP A 313 -5.42 4.01 -25.34
N ALA A 314 -4.45 4.16 -24.46
CA ALA A 314 -3.15 4.74 -24.79
C ALA A 314 -2.10 3.63 -25.11
N GLY A 315 -1.03 4.04 -25.75
CA GLY A 315 0.15 3.21 -26.07
C GLY A 315 1.44 3.82 -25.55
N GLU A 316 2.54 3.11 -25.83
CA GLU A 316 3.89 3.62 -25.61
C GLU A 316 4.15 4.88 -26.48
N PRO A 317 5.04 5.78 -26.06
CA PRO A 317 5.43 6.94 -26.90
C PRO A 317 5.84 6.48 -28.31
N GLY A 318 5.17 7.04 -29.33
CA GLY A 318 5.43 6.70 -30.74
C GLY A 318 4.77 5.41 -31.25
N GLU A 319 4.09 4.63 -30.39
CA GLU A 319 3.35 3.43 -30.82
C GLU A 319 2.12 3.80 -31.67
N LYS A 320 1.48 4.90 -31.34
CA LYS A 320 0.31 5.44 -32.06
C LYS A 320 0.65 6.82 -32.68
N PRO A 321 -0.16 7.31 -33.62
CA PRO A 321 0.16 8.50 -34.42
C PRO A 321 0.39 9.79 -33.61
N CYS A 322 -0.25 9.94 -32.45
CA CYS A 322 -0.22 11.19 -31.69
C CYS A 322 0.35 10.96 -30.29
N THR A 323 1.58 11.43 -30.05
CA THR A 323 2.21 11.37 -28.74
C THR A 323 2.02 12.68 -27.98
N PHE A 324 1.59 12.59 -26.72
CA PHE A 324 1.41 13.71 -25.82
C PHE A 324 2.16 13.47 -24.51
N ARG A 325 2.78 14.51 -23.96
CA ARG A 325 3.19 14.57 -22.56
C ARG A 325 2.01 15.04 -21.73
N LEU A 326 1.62 14.25 -20.76
CA LEU A 326 0.53 14.54 -19.83
C LEU A 326 1.07 15.21 -18.58
N GLY A 327 0.55 16.35 -18.20
CA GLY A 327 0.94 17.10 -17.00
C GLY A 327 -0.25 17.67 -16.25
N GLY A 328 0.00 18.00 -14.97
CA GLY A 328 -0.99 18.64 -14.11
C GLY A 328 -0.95 20.17 -14.20
N PRO A 329 -1.91 20.87 -13.55
CA PRO A 329 -2.04 22.33 -13.61
C PRO A 329 -1.25 23.06 -12.52
N THR A 330 -0.43 22.37 -11.71
CA THR A 330 0.33 23.01 -10.62
C THR A 330 1.53 23.79 -11.15
N CYS A 331 2.09 24.68 -10.33
CA CYS A 331 3.29 25.42 -10.66
C CYS A 331 4.58 24.60 -10.55
N LEU A 332 4.51 23.33 -10.12
CA LEU A 332 5.67 22.45 -10.06
C LEU A 332 6.08 22.02 -11.47
N ALA A 333 7.27 22.38 -11.91
CA ALA A 333 7.78 22.00 -13.23
C ALA A 333 7.81 20.48 -13.48
N GLY A 334 7.94 19.68 -12.41
CA GLY A 334 7.92 18.22 -12.44
C GLY A 334 6.52 17.60 -12.30
N ASP A 335 5.44 18.37 -12.36
CA ASP A 335 4.05 17.86 -12.34
C ASP A 335 3.69 17.22 -13.67
N VAL A 336 4.36 16.12 -13.98
CA VAL A 336 4.26 15.36 -15.23
C VAL A 336 3.94 13.91 -14.90
N VAL A 337 2.90 13.38 -15.57
CA VAL A 337 2.49 11.96 -15.41
C VAL A 337 3.34 11.05 -16.30
N GLY A 338 3.61 11.48 -17.53
CA GLY A 338 4.40 10.72 -18.51
C GLY A 338 4.02 11.04 -19.97
N ASP A 339 4.71 10.38 -20.88
CA ASP A 339 4.45 10.45 -22.30
C ASP A 339 3.63 9.24 -22.77
N TYR A 340 2.56 9.51 -23.54
CA TYR A 340 1.63 8.48 -24.03
C TYR A 340 1.28 8.76 -25.49
N SER A 341 0.94 7.70 -26.24
CA SER A 341 0.48 7.85 -27.62
C SER A 341 -1.00 7.46 -27.77
N PHE A 342 -1.68 8.17 -28.65
CA PHE A 342 -3.12 8.07 -28.93
C PHE A 342 -3.40 7.89 -30.42
N ALA A 343 -4.54 7.27 -30.76
CA ALA A 343 -4.97 7.07 -32.16
C ALA A 343 -5.36 8.40 -32.86
N ALA A 344 -5.79 9.40 -32.09
CA ALA A 344 -6.13 10.74 -32.55
C ALA A 344 -5.54 11.79 -31.60
N PRO A 345 -5.37 13.04 -32.03
CA PRO A 345 -4.96 14.13 -31.15
C PRO A 345 -5.93 14.30 -29.97
N LEU A 346 -5.39 14.59 -28.79
CA LEU A 346 -6.19 14.97 -27.62
C LEU A 346 -6.73 16.41 -27.81
N THR A 347 -7.91 16.64 -27.27
CA THR A 347 -8.59 17.95 -27.28
C THR A 347 -9.12 18.27 -25.88
N GLU A 348 -9.37 19.56 -25.61
CA GLU A 348 -10.06 20.00 -24.40
C GLU A 348 -11.39 19.26 -24.20
N GLY A 349 -11.63 18.76 -23.00
CA GLY A 349 -12.81 17.99 -22.64
C GLY A 349 -12.66 16.48 -22.82
N ASP A 350 -11.59 15.99 -23.45
CA ASP A 350 -11.34 14.55 -23.53
C ASP A 350 -11.14 13.97 -22.13
N ARG A 351 -11.76 12.83 -21.88
CA ARG A 351 -11.60 12.09 -20.61
C ARG A 351 -10.55 11.01 -20.75
N LEU A 352 -9.68 10.92 -19.77
CA LEU A 352 -8.65 9.90 -19.65
C LEU A 352 -8.87 9.08 -18.38
N ILE A 353 -8.51 7.80 -18.41
CA ILE A 353 -8.67 6.88 -17.28
C ILE A 353 -7.34 6.18 -17.03
N PHE A 354 -6.70 6.53 -15.93
CA PHE A 354 -5.53 5.81 -15.43
C PHE A 354 -5.99 4.58 -14.64
N GLY A 355 -5.33 3.45 -14.86
CA GLY A 355 -5.56 2.20 -14.14
C GLY A 355 -4.64 2.05 -12.93
N ASP A 356 -4.97 1.09 -12.07
CA ASP A 356 -4.23 0.77 -10.84
C ASP A 356 -4.04 1.95 -9.87
N MET A 357 -5.10 2.74 -9.68
CA MET A 357 -5.10 3.97 -8.89
C MET A 357 -5.77 3.82 -7.52
N ALA A 358 -5.92 2.60 -6.98
CA ALA A 358 -6.42 2.38 -5.62
C ALA A 358 -5.31 2.39 -4.57
N ILE A 359 -4.11 1.94 -4.95
CA ILE A 359 -2.97 1.77 -4.04
C ILE A 359 -2.09 3.02 -4.00
N TYR A 360 -1.62 3.40 -2.80
CA TYR A 360 -0.76 4.56 -2.54
C TYR A 360 -1.21 5.87 -3.21
N SER A 361 -2.50 6.02 -3.52
CA SER A 361 -3.09 7.20 -4.13
C SER A 361 -3.91 8.00 -3.13
N THR A 362 -5.09 7.53 -2.74
CA THR A 362 -5.96 8.25 -1.79
C THR A 362 -5.31 8.48 -0.42
N CYS A 363 -4.46 7.58 0.05
CA CYS A 363 -3.73 7.68 1.31
C CYS A 363 -2.50 8.61 1.25
N LYS A 364 -2.00 8.96 0.05
CA LYS A 364 -0.84 9.84 -0.15
C LYS A 364 -1.18 11.19 -0.78
N ASN A 365 -2.42 11.39 -1.23
CA ASN A 365 -2.82 12.62 -1.91
C ASN A 365 -2.66 13.87 -1.03
N ASN A 366 -2.54 15.02 -1.67
CA ASN A 366 -2.35 16.30 -0.99
C ASN A 366 -3.01 17.45 -1.77
N THR A 367 -2.98 18.63 -1.18
CA THR A 367 -3.61 19.85 -1.73
C THR A 367 -2.59 20.94 -2.07
N PHE A 368 -1.40 20.56 -2.53
CA PHE A 368 -0.40 21.55 -2.98
C PHE A 368 -0.99 22.47 -4.04
N ASN A 369 -0.57 23.73 -4.06
CA ASN A 369 -1.10 24.81 -4.93
C ASN A 369 -2.62 25.07 -4.80
N GLY A 370 -3.29 24.56 -3.76
CA GLY A 370 -4.73 24.65 -3.62
C GLY A 370 -5.50 23.68 -4.53
N MET A 371 -4.83 22.66 -5.05
CA MET A 371 -5.50 21.60 -5.80
C MET A 371 -6.59 20.95 -4.93
N PRO A 372 -7.82 20.78 -5.44
CA PRO A 372 -8.84 20.00 -4.74
C PRO A 372 -8.42 18.54 -4.68
N LEU A 373 -8.76 17.85 -3.60
CA LEU A 373 -8.66 16.40 -3.58
C LEU A 373 -9.68 15.82 -4.57
N PRO A 374 -9.33 14.77 -5.34
CA PRO A 374 -10.29 14.07 -6.19
C PRO A 374 -11.38 13.41 -5.35
N ASP A 375 -12.64 13.51 -5.78
CA ASP A 375 -13.73 12.76 -5.15
C ASP A 375 -13.45 11.26 -5.20
N ILE A 376 -13.96 10.51 -4.22
CA ILE A 376 -13.84 9.06 -4.17
C ILE A 376 -15.20 8.43 -4.46
N TRP A 377 -15.23 7.56 -5.46
CA TRP A 377 -16.42 6.84 -5.90
C TRP A 377 -16.18 5.35 -5.88
N VAL A 378 -17.23 4.56 -5.75
CA VAL A 378 -17.18 3.09 -5.91
C VAL A 378 -17.94 2.69 -7.18
N LEU A 379 -17.36 1.73 -7.90
CA LEU A 379 -18.00 0.95 -8.96
C LEU A 379 -18.45 -0.37 -8.36
N HIS A 380 -19.75 -0.54 -8.22
CA HIS A 380 -20.33 -1.78 -7.74
C HIS A 380 -20.32 -2.87 -8.83
N GLU A 381 -20.42 -4.14 -8.43
CA GLU A 381 -20.44 -5.29 -9.33
C GLU A 381 -21.54 -5.21 -10.40
N ASN A 382 -22.67 -4.58 -10.10
CA ASN A 382 -23.78 -4.39 -11.02
C ASN A 382 -23.58 -3.23 -12.01
N GLY A 383 -22.43 -2.58 -12.02
CA GLY A 383 -22.09 -1.45 -12.91
C GLY A 383 -22.64 -0.09 -12.45
N THR A 384 -23.28 0.00 -11.29
CA THR A 384 -23.69 1.29 -10.72
C THR A 384 -22.52 1.97 -10.01
N THR A 385 -22.52 3.30 -9.94
CA THR A 385 -21.52 4.10 -9.24
C THR A 385 -22.13 4.88 -8.09
N GLN A 386 -21.41 5.00 -6.98
CA GLN A 386 -21.83 5.74 -5.80
C GLN A 386 -20.67 6.58 -5.25
N PRO A 387 -20.90 7.84 -4.83
CA PRO A 387 -19.90 8.62 -4.14
C PRO A 387 -19.67 8.06 -2.72
N LEU A 388 -18.40 7.89 -2.33
CA LEU A 388 -17.97 7.57 -0.97
C LEU A 388 -17.55 8.83 -0.24
N ALA A 389 -16.70 9.67 -0.87
CA ALA A 389 -16.26 10.93 -0.28
C ALA A 389 -16.24 12.04 -1.34
N ARG A 390 -16.58 13.26 -0.90
CA ARG A 390 -16.49 14.47 -1.70
C ARG A 390 -15.70 15.51 -0.94
N PHE A 391 -14.84 16.20 -1.65
CA PHE A 391 -13.91 17.16 -1.07
C PHE A 391 -14.14 18.56 -1.62
N GLY A 392 -13.78 19.56 -0.82
CA GLY A 392 -13.97 20.94 -1.20
C GLY A 392 -12.99 21.89 -0.52
N TYR A 393 -13.27 23.18 -0.60
CA TYR A 393 -12.40 24.23 -0.06
C TYR A 393 -12.05 24.06 1.41
N HIS A 394 -12.96 23.45 2.21
CA HIS A 394 -12.72 23.22 3.64
C HIS A 394 -11.56 22.27 3.90
N ASP A 395 -11.42 21.21 3.09
CA ASP A 395 -10.34 20.21 3.20
C ASP A 395 -8.96 20.86 2.97
N PHE A 396 -8.88 21.77 2.00
CA PHE A 396 -7.70 22.58 1.81
C PHE A 396 -7.45 23.54 2.97
N LYS A 397 -8.48 24.34 3.33
CA LYS A 397 -8.34 25.45 4.28
C LYS A 397 -8.03 25.00 5.70
N TYR A 398 -8.74 23.98 6.20
CA TYR A 398 -8.61 23.57 7.60
C TYR A 398 -7.27 22.89 7.89
N ARG A 399 -6.63 22.32 6.90
CA ARG A 399 -5.28 21.80 7.03
C ARG A 399 -4.22 22.91 7.24
N LEU A 400 -4.50 24.13 6.82
CA LEU A 400 -3.57 25.27 6.85
C LEU A 400 -3.82 26.22 8.03
N GLY A 401 -4.87 26.03 8.81
CA GLY A 401 -5.18 26.90 9.94
C GLY A 401 -6.45 26.48 10.66
N SER A 402 -6.73 27.16 11.78
CA SER A 402 -7.92 26.86 12.59
C SER A 402 -9.20 27.32 11.89
N PRO A 403 -10.31 26.56 11.99
CA PRO A 403 -11.64 27.02 11.63
C PRO A 403 -11.99 28.30 12.42
N ARG A 404 -12.51 29.32 11.73
CA ARG A 404 -13.02 30.55 12.34
C ARG A 404 -14.52 30.60 12.21
#